data_c951b64e0ba32e39f857c9c19d42da82
#
_entry.id   c951b64e0ba32e39f857c9c19d42da82
#
_cell.length_a   1.000
_cell.length_b   1.000
_cell.length_c   1.000
_cell.angle_alpha   90.00
_cell.angle_beta   90.00
_cell.angle_gamma   90.00
#
_symmetry.space_group_name_H-M   'P 1'
#
loop_
_entity.id
_entity.type
_entity.pdbx_description
1 polymer ?
#
loop_
_entity_poly.entity_id
_entity_poly.type
_entity_poly.pdbx_seq_one_letter_code
_entity_poly.pdbx_strand_id
1 'polypeptide(L)'
;MRIRAFIITLLLFTLPTMVLAEFNPTAYYTVDDQAMESTDFINDAQAPLTVTFKANPSNLGNTNPAYEWRFTKEGSQEPFMVRYEEETTFEFVESGSTSVALYVTYDSNTEPELISTIKVSISISLLEMPNAFSPNGDGVNDIYKAKDNHKSIIEFHAYIFNRWGQKIYDWTDINGGWDGTHNGKQVAAGVYYVLVKAKGSDGRKYNIRRDVNILRDYIEEGASNNP
;
A
#
# COMPACT_ATOMS: atom_id res chain seq x y z
N MET A 1 17.88 53.11 -67.76
CA MET A 1 18.49 52.28 -66.70
C MET A 1 17.40 51.37 -66.12
N ARG A 2 17.39 50.08 -66.50
CA ARG A 2 16.32 49.13 -66.07
C ARG A 2 16.87 48.33 -64.94
N ILE A 3 16.25 48.49 -63.71
CA ILE A 3 16.58 47.75 -62.51
C ILE A 3 15.84 46.39 -62.60
N ARG A 4 16.59 45.30 -62.68
CA ARG A 4 16.07 43.95 -62.63
C ARG A 4 15.96 43.58 -61.11
N ALA A 5 14.72 43.45 -60.61
CA ALA A 5 14.46 42.91 -59.28
C ALA A 5 14.69 41.38 -59.27
N PHE A 6 15.63 40.89 -58.48
CA PHE A 6 15.81 39.44 -58.16
C PHE A 6 14.88 39.09 -57.07
N ILE A 7 13.88 38.26 -57.39
CA ILE A 7 13.03 37.63 -56.32
C ILE A 7 13.77 36.38 -55.79
N ILE A 8 14.29 36.47 -54.62
CA ILE A 8 14.85 35.31 -53.87
C ILE A 8 13.66 34.58 -53.24
N THR A 9 13.27 33.45 -53.84
CA THR A 9 12.27 32.56 -53.25
C THR A 9 12.95 31.75 -52.15
N LEU A 10 12.68 32.11 -50.88
CA LEU A 10 13.13 31.36 -49.70
C LEU A 10 12.30 30.08 -49.57
N LEU A 11 12.89 28.95 -49.98
CA LEU A 11 12.28 27.63 -49.79
C LEU A 11 12.42 27.25 -48.33
N LEU A 12 11.34 27.40 -47.52
CA LEU A 12 11.28 26.89 -46.14
C LEU A 12 11.22 25.36 -46.20
N PHE A 13 12.33 24.69 -45.96
CA PHE A 13 12.35 23.26 -45.69
C PHE A 13 11.82 23.04 -44.27
N THR A 14 10.56 22.65 -44.15
CA THR A 14 10.05 22.08 -42.92
C THR A 14 10.60 20.67 -42.78
N LEU A 15 11.61 20.48 -41.94
CA LEU A 15 12.04 19.16 -41.56
C LEU A 15 10.88 18.50 -40.80
N PRO A 16 10.48 17.25 -41.15
CA PRO A 16 9.52 16.52 -40.34
C PRO A 16 10.10 16.33 -38.96
N THR A 17 9.43 16.87 -37.94
CA THR A 17 9.73 16.53 -36.56
C THR A 17 9.38 15.05 -36.39
N MET A 18 10.37 14.19 -36.24
CA MET A 18 10.14 12.81 -35.80
C MET A 18 9.60 12.89 -34.37
N VAL A 19 8.32 12.62 -34.22
CA VAL A 19 7.71 12.42 -32.92
C VAL A 19 8.10 11.01 -32.53
N LEU A 20 8.95 10.89 -31.51
CA LEU A 20 9.32 9.59 -30.89
C LEU A 20 8.20 9.14 -29.98
N ALA A 21 8.01 7.82 -29.89
CA ALA A 21 7.14 7.23 -28.90
C ALA A 21 7.64 7.59 -27.49
N GLU A 22 6.73 7.97 -26.61
CA GLU A 22 7.03 8.33 -25.22
C GLU A 22 6.26 7.39 -24.29
N PHE A 23 6.85 7.08 -23.15
CA PHE A 23 6.25 6.28 -22.09
C PHE A 23 6.38 7.03 -20.77
N ASN A 24 5.31 7.02 -19.97
CA ASN A 24 5.29 7.63 -18.64
C ASN A 24 4.82 6.61 -17.60
N PRO A 25 5.68 5.62 -17.23
CA PRO A 25 5.32 4.57 -16.32
C PRO A 25 4.85 5.15 -14.98
N THR A 26 3.65 4.74 -14.57
CA THR A 26 3.01 5.24 -13.35
C THR A 26 2.46 4.08 -12.54
N ALA A 27 2.70 4.09 -11.24
CA ALA A 27 2.13 3.19 -10.26
C ALA A 27 0.88 3.84 -9.63
N TYR A 28 -0.24 3.12 -9.61
CA TYR A 28 -1.50 3.52 -9.00
C TYR A 28 -1.81 2.61 -7.82
N TYR A 29 -2.13 3.17 -6.67
CA TYR A 29 -2.42 2.43 -5.44
C TYR A 29 -3.38 3.23 -4.55
N THR A 30 -3.84 2.62 -3.44
CA THR A 30 -4.74 3.26 -2.48
C THR A 30 -4.15 3.19 -1.08
N VAL A 31 -4.21 4.28 -0.35
CA VAL A 31 -3.86 4.36 1.08
C VAL A 31 -4.99 5.07 1.80
N ASP A 32 -5.55 4.46 2.85
CA ASP A 32 -6.67 5.00 3.64
C ASP A 32 -7.83 5.52 2.76
N ASP A 33 -8.25 4.68 1.79
CA ASP A 33 -9.28 4.99 0.77
C ASP A 33 -8.96 6.19 -0.15
N GLN A 34 -7.74 6.72 -0.10
CA GLN A 34 -7.26 7.76 -0.99
C GLN A 34 -6.49 7.16 -2.16
N ALA A 35 -6.91 7.52 -3.39
CA ALA A 35 -6.17 7.14 -4.60
C ALA A 35 -4.85 7.92 -4.68
N MET A 36 -3.77 7.20 -4.88
CA MET A 36 -2.40 7.71 -4.97
C MET A 36 -1.77 7.28 -6.28
N GLU A 37 -0.84 8.06 -6.77
CA GLU A 37 -0.01 7.72 -7.92
C GLU A 37 1.46 8.10 -7.69
N SER A 38 2.38 7.38 -8.35
CA SER A 38 3.81 7.67 -8.29
C SER A 38 4.49 7.20 -9.58
N THR A 39 5.45 8.00 -10.05
CA THR A 39 6.31 7.65 -11.19
C THR A 39 7.71 7.21 -10.77
N ASP A 40 8.03 7.26 -9.47
CA ASP A 40 9.39 7.08 -8.95
C ASP A 40 9.43 6.21 -7.68
N PHE A 41 8.80 6.65 -6.58
CA PHE A 41 8.88 5.97 -5.28
C PHE A 41 7.53 5.78 -4.62
N ILE A 42 7.34 4.60 -4.01
CA ILE A 42 6.34 4.34 -2.96
C ILE A 42 7.13 3.97 -1.72
N ASN A 43 7.19 4.87 -0.73
CA ASN A 43 8.03 4.70 0.45
C ASN A 43 7.24 4.34 1.69
N ASP A 44 7.80 3.42 2.51
CA ASP A 44 7.30 3.00 3.83
C ASP A 44 5.79 2.64 3.81
N ALA A 45 5.32 2.10 2.68
CA ALA A 45 3.92 1.68 2.56
C ALA A 45 3.63 0.46 3.44
N GLN A 46 2.38 0.30 3.83
CA GLN A 46 1.96 -0.86 4.64
C GLN A 46 1.54 -2.03 3.75
N ALA A 47 1.92 -3.25 4.13
CA ALA A 47 1.39 -4.47 3.54
C ALA A 47 0.05 -4.87 4.19
N PRO A 48 -0.88 -5.51 3.40
CA PRO A 48 -0.78 -5.75 1.96
C PRO A 48 -1.00 -4.46 1.14
N LEU A 49 -0.23 -4.27 0.08
CA LEU A 49 -0.38 -3.14 -0.84
C LEU A 49 -0.57 -3.65 -2.26
N THR A 50 -1.72 -3.40 -2.86
CA THR A 50 -1.95 -3.68 -4.27
C THR A 50 -1.58 -2.45 -5.10
N VAL A 51 -0.68 -2.63 -6.08
CA VAL A 51 -0.21 -1.58 -6.99
C VAL A 51 -0.47 -2.00 -8.42
N THR A 52 -1.08 -1.11 -9.20
CA THR A 52 -1.24 -1.26 -10.65
C THR A 52 -0.24 -0.38 -11.37
N PHE A 53 0.61 -0.97 -12.17
CA PHE A 53 1.62 -0.30 -12.98
C PHE A 53 1.12 -0.16 -14.41
N LYS A 54 1.16 1.05 -14.98
CA LYS A 54 0.76 1.36 -16.35
C LYS A 54 1.92 1.98 -17.10
N ALA A 55 2.17 1.55 -18.33
CA ALA A 55 3.23 2.10 -19.18
C ALA A 55 2.89 3.51 -19.71
N ASN A 56 1.60 3.84 -19.83
CA ASN A 56 1.07 5.12 -20.34
C ASN A 56 1.76 5.58 -21.63
N PRO A 57 1.71 4.80 -22.71
CA PRO A 57 2.34 5.16 -23.96
C PRO A 57 1.67 6.36 -24.63
N SER A 58 2.46 7.18 -25.32
CA SER A 58 1.98 8.27 -26.17
C SER A 58 2.81 8.35 -27.45
N ASN A 59 2.27 9.00 -28.47
CA ASN A 59 2.96 9.24 -29.75
C ASN A 59 3.47 7.97 -30.46
N LEU A 60 2.80 6.83 -30.30
CA LEU A 60 3.23 5.54 -30.84
C LEU A 60 3.30 5.51 -32.38
N GLY A 61 2.54 6.37 -33.08
CA GLY A 61 2.45 6.33 -34.54
C GLY A 61 1.97 4.97 -35.03
N ASN A 62 2.81 4.28 -35.79
CA ASN A 62 2.54 2.94 -36.33
C ASN A 62 3.30 1.85 -35.59
N THR A 63 4.00 2.19 -34.48
CA THR A 63 4.71 1.21 -33.67
C THR A 63 3.75 0.43 -32.77
N ASN A 64 4.02 -0.87 -32.60
CA ASN A 64 3.32 -1.75 -31.66
C ASN A 64 4.37 -2.30 -30.68
N PRO A 65 4.69 -1.56 -29.60
CA PRO A 65 5.75 -1.94 -28.69
C PRO A 65 5.38 -3.18 -27.87
N ALA A 66 6.39 -3.99 -27.54
CA ALA A 66 6.27 -5.04 -26.55
C ALA A 66 6.76 -4.49 -25.20
N TYR A 67 5.99 -4.76 -24.15
CA TYR A 67 6.26 -4.33 -22.78
C TYR A 67 6.88 -5.46 -21.98
N GLU A 68 7.79 -5.12 -21.06
CA GLU A 68 8.37 -6.08 -20.12
C GLU A 68 8.60 -5.41 -18.76
N TRP A 69 7.77 -5.75 -17.77
CA TRP A 69 7.91 -5.33 -16.38
C TRP A 69 8.74 -6.34 -15.61
N ARG A 70 9.88 -5.91 -15.05
CA ARG A 70 10.76 -6.72 -14.21
C ARG A 70 10.66 -6.32 -12.76
N PHE A 71 10.28 -7.27 -11.89
CA PHE A 71 10.17 -7.08 -10.45
C PHE A 71 11.39 -7.69 -9.78
N THR A 72 12.24 -6.86 -9.17
CA THR A 72 13.51 -7.28 -8.60
C THR A 72 13.60 -6.84 -7.13
N LYS A 73 13.83 -7.81 -6.22
CA LYS A 73 14.05 -7.50 -4.79
C LYS A 73 15.40 -6.80 -4.61
N GLU A 74 15.46 -5.88 -3.64
CA GLU A 74 16.71 -5.21 -3.27
C GLU A 74 17.79 -6.25 -2.92
N GLY A 75 19.00 -6.04 -3.45
CA GLY A 75 20.12 -6.95 -3.30
C GLY A 75 20.13 -8.16 -4.26
N SER A 76 19.08 -8.36 -5.06
CA SER A 76 19.06 -9.35 -6.14
C SER A 76 19.43 -8.71 -7.47
N GLN A 77 20.08 -9.46 -8.35
CA GLN A 77 20.35 -9.06 -9.73
C GLN A 77 19.28 -9.57 -10.70
N GLU A 78 18.63 -10.68 -10.33
CA GLU A 78 17.63 -11.33 -11.17
C GLU A 78 16.21 -10.97 -10.71
N PRO A 79 15.29 -10.68 -11.65
CA PRO A 79 13.90 -10.47 -11.32
C PRO A 79 13.27 -11.77 -10.81
N PHE A 80 12.47 -11.68 -9.74
CA PHE A 80 11.67 -12.80 -9.27
C PHE A 80 10.37 -12.99 -10.06
N MET A 81 9.98 -11.96 -10.83
CA MET A 81 8.78 -11.98 -11.67
C MET A 81 8.96 -11.06 -12.88
N VAL A 82 8.43 -11.49 -14.02
CA VAL A 82 8.34 -10.71 -15.26
C VAL A 82 6.92 -10.75 -15.77
N ARG A 83 6.41 -9.60 -16.29
CA ARG A 83 5.11 -9.42 -16.91
C ARG A 83 5.25 -8.71 -18.25
N TYR A 84 4.37 -9.03 -19.21
CA TYR A 84 4.50 -8.55 -20.60
C TYR A 84 3.31 -7.71 -21.09
N GLU A 85 2.41 -7.33 -20.20
CA GLU A 85 1.24 -6.50 -20.49
C GLU A 85 1.60 -5.01 -20.41
N GLU A 86 0.84 -4.14 -21.11
CA GLU A 86 0.94 -2.69 -20.97
C GLU A 86 0.60 -2.21 -19.55
N GLU A 87 -0.34 -2.90 -18.91
CA GLU A 87 -0.75 -2.68 -17.52
C GLU A 87 -0.64 -3.98 -16.73
N THR A 88 -0.02 -3.93 -15.55
CA THR A 88 0.13 -5.09 -14.67
C THR A 88 -0.15 -4.71 -13.22
N THR A 89 -0.69 -5.66 -12.44
CA THR A 89 -1.01 -5.46 -11.02
C THR A 89 -0.24 -6.46 -10.16
N PHE A 90 0.27 -5.99 -9.03
CA PHE A 90 0.98 -6.83 -8.06
C PHE A 90 0.60 -6.45 -6.63
N GLU A 91 0.40 -7.46 -5.77
CA GLU A 91 0.16 -7.29 -4.34
C GLU A 91 1.46 -7.51 -3.55
N PHE A 92 1.94 -6.47 -2.90
CA PHE A 92 3.12 -6.50 -2.05
C PHE A 92 2.72 -6.93 -0.63
N VAL A 93 3.08 -8.15 -0.26
CA VAL A 93 2.79 -8.73 1.07
C VAL A 93 4.05 -8.93 1.92
N GLU A 94 5.24 -8.77 1.34
CA GLU A 94 6.52 -8.92 2.03
C GLU A 94 7.20 -7.56 2.22
N SER A 95 7.76 -7.33 3.42
CA SER A 95 8.54 -6.11 3.72
C SER A 95 9.85 -6.06 2.94
N GLY A 96 10.37 -4.85 2.77
CA GLY A 96 11.59 -4.57 2.02
C GLY A 96 11.31 -3.81 0.73
N SER A 97 12.34 -3.62 -0.07
CA SER A 97 12.28 -2.85 -1.31
C SER A 97 12.24 -3.73 -2.54
N THR A 98 11.39 -3.36 -3.49
CA THR A 98 11.28 -3.98 -4.82
C THR A 98 11.42 -2.90 -5.87
N SER A 99 12.30 -3.10 -6.83
CA SER A 99 12.39 -2.29 -8.04
C SER A 99 11.51 -2.88 -9.12
N VAL A 100 10.63 -2.07 -9.71
CA VAL A 100 9.73 -2.44 -10.80
C VAL A 100 10.15 -1.65 -12.02
N ALA A 101 10.88 -2.28 -12.94
CA ALA A 101 11.45 -1.66 -14.11
C ALA A 101 10.62 -1.99 -15.35
N LEU A 102 10.26 -0.96 -16.13
CA LEU A 102 9.64 -1.13 -17.44
C LEU A 102 10.72 -1.12 -18.53
N TYR A 103 10.76 -2.18 -19.30
CA TYR A 103 11.49 -2.25 -20.56
C TYR A 103 10.51 -2.27 -21.72
N VAL A 104 10.90 -1.65 -22.84
CA VAL A 104 10.10 -1.60 -24.06
C VAL A 104 10.96 -2.04 -25.25
N THR A 105 10.36 -2.88 -26.09
CA THR A 105 10.96 -3.29 -27.36
C THR A 105 10.09 -2.74 -28.48
N TYR A 106 10.66 -1.93 -29.37
CA TYR A 106 9.92 -1.25 -30.44
C TYR A 106 9.68 -2.12 -31.67
N ASP A 107 10.61 -3.04 -31.93
CA ASP A 107 10.49 -4.06 -32.98
C ASP A 107 11.26 -5.33 -32.59
N SER A 108 11.02 -6.45 -33.29
CA SER A 108 11.59 -7.77 -32.98
C SER A 108 13.10 -7.87 -33.14
N ASN A 109 13.77 -6.85 -33.69
CA ASN A 109 15.20 -6.83 -33.94
C ASN A 109 15.96 -5.90 -33.00
N THR A 110 15.27 -5.22 -32.08
CA THR A 110 15.88 -4.32 -31.11
C THR A 110 15.94 -4.98 -29.73
N GLU A 111 16.99 -4.66 -28.97
CA GLU A 111 17.08 -5.05 -27.56
C GLU A 111 16.07 -4.24 -26.73
N PRO A 112 15.54 -4.83 -25.65
CA PRO A 112 14.65 -4.10 -24.72
C PRO A 112 15.34 -2.87 -24.12
N GLU A 113 14.71 -1.71 -24.27
CA GLU A 113 15.17 -0.44 -23.71
C GLU A 113 14.56 -0.21 -22.34
N LEU A 114 15.39 0.11 -21.32
CA LEU A 114 14.90 0.51 -20.01
C LEU A 114 14.29 1.91 -20.08
N ILE A 115 13.00 2.01 -19.82
CA ILE A 115 12.27 3.27 -19.81
C ILE A 115 12.37 3.95 -18.45
N SER A 116 11.98 3.25 -17.39
CA SER A 116 11.98 3.78 -16.03
C SER A 116 11.95 2.65 -15.00
N THR A 117 12.24 3.01 -13.76
CA THR A 117 12.15 2.11 -12.61
C THR A 117 11.39 2.79 -11.48
N ILE A 118 10.31 2.16 -11.01
CA ILE A 118 9.54 2.59 -9.85
C ILE A 118 9.96 1.72 -8.67
N LYS A 119 10.37 2.33 -7.57
CA LYS A 119 10.78 1.62 -6.35
C LYS A 119 9.65 1.57 -5.34
N VAL A 120 9.27 0.36 -4.90
CA VAL A 120 8.25 0.14 -3.86
C VAL A 120 8.93 -0.39 -2.61
N SER A 121 8.78 0.33 -1.49
CA SER A 121 9.29 -0.06 -0.18
C SER A 121 8.13 -0.33 0.77
N ILE A 122 8.08 -1.55 1.30
CA ILE A 122 7.09 -2.00 2.29
C ILE A 122 7.73 -2.02 3.67
N SER A 123 7.06 -1.39 4.63
CA SER A 123 7.51 -1.30 6.01
C SER A 123 7.57 -2.67 6.70
N ILE A 124 8.46 -2.79 7.70
CA ILE A 124 8.46 -3.92 8.63
C ILE A 124 7.21 -3.89 9.52
N SER A 125 6.82 -5.05 10.02
CA SER A 125 5.62 -5.15 10.83
C SER A 125 5.78 -4.59 12.24
N LEU A 126 4.69 -4.02 12.77
CA LEU A 126 4.55 -3.62 14.16
C LEU A 126 3.14 -3.96 14.63
N LEU A 127 3.01 -4.58 15.80
CA LEU A 127 1.73 -4.86 16.43
C LEU A 127 1.84 -4.72 17.95
N GLU A 128 1.02 -3.85 18.51
CA GLU A 128 0.84 -3.68 19.94
C GLU A 128 -0.64 -3.72 20.31
N MET A 129 -0.93 -4.30 21.48
CA MET A 129 -2.26 -4.30 22.05
C MET A 129 -2.28 -3.48 23.33
N PRO A 130 -3.34 -2.72 23.63
CA PRO A 130 -3.48 -2.04 24.92
C PRO A 130 -3.71 -3.04 26.06
N ASN A 131 -3.59 -2.61 27.32
CA ASN A 131 -3.85 -3.41 28.52
C ASN A 131 -5.18 -3.07 29.20
N ALA A 132 -5.87 -2.04 28.73
CA ALA A 132 -7.17 -1.61 29.24
C ALA A 132 -7.96 -0.87 28.14
N PHE A 133 -9.26 -0.76 28.34
CA PHE A 133 -10.15 0.11 27.56
C PHE A 133 -11.35 0.49 28.44
N SER A 134 -12.09 1.53 28.04
CA SER A 134 -13.18 2.13 28.81
C SER A 134 -14.47 2.24 27.97
N PRO A 135 -15.23 1.13 27.80
CA PRO A 135 -16.46 1.15 27.00
C PRO A 135 -17.58 1.84 27.77
N ASN A 136 -17.50 3.18 27.92
CA ASN A 136 -18.43 4.04 28.64
C ASN A 136 -19.29 4.90 27.70
N GLY A 137 -18.97 4.92 26.37
CA GLY A 137 -19.71 5.63 25.33
C GLY A 137 -19.29 7.09 25.17
N ASP A 138 -18.12 7.50 25.68
CA ASP A 138 -17.60 8.86 25.54
C ASP A 138 -16.83 9.10 24.23
N GLY A 139 -16.66 8.07 23.40
CA GLY A 139 -15.94 8.11 22.12
C GLY A 139 -14.43 7.89 22.24
N VAL A 140 -13.91 7.69 23.46
CA VAL A 140 -12.48 7.49 23.71
C VAL A 140 -12.25 6.10 24.33
N ASN A 141 -11.39 5.31 23.69
CA ASN A 141 -11.07 3.94 24.16
C ASN A 141 -12.29 3.03 24.43
N ASP A 142 -13.42 3.28 23.74
CA ASP A 142 -14.63 2.47 23.88
C ASP A 142 -14.48 1.06 23.28
N ILE A 143 -13.53 0.90 22.38
CA ILE A 143 -13.27 -0.36 21.66
C ILE A 143 -11.86 -0.87 21.99
N TYR A 144 -11.76 -2.11 22.48
CA TYR A 144 -10.50 -2.79 22.62
C TYR A 144 -10.01 -3.31 21.28
N LYS A 145 -8.99 -2.68 20.70
CA LYS A 145 -8.40 -2.99 19.40
C LYS A 145 -6.87 -2.91 19.42
N ALA A 146 -6.21 -3.26 18.34
CA ALA A 146 -4.79 -2.97 18.14
C ALA A 146 -4.55 -1.47 18.26
N LYS A 147 -3.36 -1.07 18.75
CA LYS A 147 -2.98 0.35 18.75
C LYS A 147 -2.87 0.88 17.33
N ASP A 148 -3.20 2.15 17.13
CA ASP A 148 -3.23 2.79 15.80
C ASP A 148 -1.85 2.89 15.12
N ASN A 149 -0.75 2.62 15.85
CA ASN A 149 0.61 2.56 15.31
C ASN A 149 0.97 1.21 14.67
N HIS A 150 0.02 0.27 14.55
CA HIS A 150 0.28 -1.01 13.88
C HIS A 150 0.68 -0.79 12.41
N LYS A 151 1.57 -1.66 11.90
CA LYS A 151 2.08 -1.58 10.53
C LYS A 151 2.21 -2.97 9.92
N SER A 152 1.88 -3.08 8.63
CA SER A 152 2.21 -4.23 7.78
C SER A 152 1.88 -5.59 8.40
N ILE A 153 0.69 -5.72 8.95
CA ILE A 153 0.14 -6.97 9.48
C ILE A 153 -0.71 -7.62 8.38
N ILE A 154 -0.29 -8.79 7.92
CA ILE A 154 -0.91 -9.50 6.78
C ILE A 154 -1.89 -10.61 7.20
N GLU A 155 -1.77 -11.10 8.43
CA GLU A 155 -2.71 -12.03 9.05
C GLU A 155 -2.97 -11.58 10.49
N PHE A 156 -4.23 -11.56 10.91
CA PHE A 156 -4.62 -11.15 12.26
C PHE A 156 -5.82 -11.93 12.75
N HIS A 157 -5.77 -12.44 13.99
CA HIS A 157 -6.91 -12.99 14.70
C HIS A 157 -6.73 -12.78 16.20
N ALA A 158 -7.68 -12.12 16.81
CA ALA A 158 -7.71 -11.87 18.25
C ALA A 158 -8.90 -12.55 18.91
N TYR A 159 -8.72 -12.99 20.15
CA TYR A 159 -9.68 -13.72 20.97
C TYR A 159 -9.76 -13.13 22.35
N ILE A 160 -10.95 -12.99 22.91
CA ILE A 160 -11.19 -12.59 24.29
C ILE A 160 -11.73 -13.77 25.08
N PHE A 161 -11.15 -13.98 26.26
CA PHE A 161 -11.57 -15.01 27.21
C PHE A 161 -11.95 -14.39 28.56
N ASN A 162 -12.95 -14.95 29.19
CA ASN A 162 -13.27 -14.62 30.58
C ASN A 162 -12.31 -15.34 31.57
N ARG A 163 -12.44 -15.06 32.87
CA ARG A 163 -11.60 -15.66 33.93
C ARG A 163 -11.70 -17.20 34.03
N TRP A 164 -12.71 -17.81 33.45
CA TRP A 164 -12.87 -19.27 33.41
C TRP A 164 -12.29 -19.91 32.15
N GLY A 165 -11.63 -19.12 31.29
CA GLY A 165 -11.05 -19.59 30.02
C GLY A 165 -12.06 -19.81 28.93
N GLN A 166 -13.31 -19.36 29.06
CA GLN A 166 -14.31 -19.41 28.01
C GLN A 166 -14.08 -18.28 27.02
N LYS A 167 -13.99 -18.59 25.73
CA LYS A 167 -13.96 -17.60 24.66
C LYS A 167 -15.31 -16.88 24.59
N ILE A 168 -15.29 -15.56 24.66
CA ILE A 168 -16.50 -14.73 24.65
C ILE A 168 -16.58 -13.81 23.43
N TYR A 169 -15.47 -13.56 22.77
CA TYR A 169 -15.42 -12.75 21.54
C TYR A 169 -14.21 -13.12 20.70
N ASP A 170 -14.26 -12.88 19.39
CA ASP A 170 -13.10 -12.91 18.50
C ASP A 170 -13.34 -12.06 17.25
N TRP A 171 -12.24 -11.58 16.62
CA TRP A 171 -12.28 -10.78 15.39
C TRP A 171 -11.00 -10.97 14.57
N THR A 172 -11.10 -10.72 13.26
CA THR A 172 -10.00 -10.92 12.29
C THR A 172 -9.59 -9.66 11.53
N ASP A 173 -10.40 -8.61 11.60
CA ASP A 173 -10.03 -7.30 11.04
C ASP A 173 -9.16 -6.56 12.05
N ILE A 174 -7.94 -6.17 11.66
CA ILE A 174 -7.01 -5.46 12.54
C ILE A 174 -7.55 -4.10 13.01
N ASN A 175 -8.38 -3.45 12.19
CA ASN A 175 -9.04 -2.19 12.53
C ASN A 175 -10.32 -2.39 13.36
N GLY A 176 -10.82 -3.63 13.41
CA GLY A 176 -11.92 -4.02 14.27
C GLY A 176 -11.54 -4.14 15.75
N GLY A 177 -12.48 -4.53 16.58
CA GLY A 177 -12.22 -4.68 18.01
C GLY A 177 -13.41 -5.17 18.81
N TRP A 178 -13.24 -5.25 20.12
CA TRP A 178 -14.26 -5.67 21.06
C TRP A 178 -14.81 -4.49 21.87
N ASP A 179 -16.13 -4.33 21.88
CA ASP A 179 -16.87 -3.26 22.56
C ASP A 179 -17.22 -3.58 24.04
N GLY A 180 -16.70 -4.66 24.59
CA GLY A 180 -17.02 -5.08 25.96
C GLY A 180 -18.39 -5.73 26.09
N THR A 181 -18.96 -6.29 25.00
CA THR A 181 -20.20 -7.05 25.05
C THR A 181 -19.98 -8.55 24.78
N HIS A 182 -20.92 -9.37 25.26
CA HIS A 182 -21.05 -10.79 24.92
C HIS A 182 -22.53 -11.13 24.73
N ASN A 183 -22.87 -11.67 23.55
CA ASN A 183 -24.28 -11.97 23.17
C ASN A 183 -25.21 -10.74 23.30
N GLY A 184 -24.72 -9.56 22.88
CA GLY A 184 -25.48 -8.29 22.90
C GLY A 184 -25.68 -7.69 24.29
N LYS A 185 -25.00 -8.20 25.33
CA LYS A 185 -25.05 -7.67 26.68
C LYS A 185 -23.66 -7.23 27.14
N GLN A 186 -23.60 -6.11 27.84
CA GLN A 186 -22.37 -5.65 28.46
C GLN A 186 -21.84 -6.69 29.46
N VAL A 187 -20.55 -7.02 29.39
CA VAL A 187 -19.91 -7.86 30.39
C VAL A 187 -19.49 -6.99 31.59
N ALA A 188 -19.28 -7.60 32.75
CA ALA A 188 -18.88 -6.90 33.97
C ALA A 188 -17.52 -6.21 33.82
N ALA A 189 -17.32 -5.09 34.51
CA ALA A 189 -16.00 -4.48 34.64
C ALA A 189 -15.04 -5.47 35.33
N GLY A 190 -13.75 -5.39 35.01
CA GLY A 190 -12.72 -6.24 35.55
C GLY A 190 -11.77 -6.82 34.50
N VAL A 191 -11.11 -7.92 34.84
CA VAL A 191 -10.03 -8.51 34.02
C VAL A 191 -10.56 -9.60 33.10
N TYR A 192 -10.16 -9.48 31.84
CA TYR A 192 -10.32 -10.46 30.76
C TYR A 192 -8.95 -10.83 30.19
N TYR A 193 -8.88 -11.81 29.33
CA TYR A 193 -7.64 -12.26 28.73
C TYR A 193 -7.73 -12.17 27.21
N VAL A 194 -6.71 -11.60 26.58
CA VAL A 194 -6.60 -11.56 25.13
C VAL A 194 -5.51 -12.51 24.65
N LEU A 195 -5.83 -13.22 23.58
CA LEU A 195 -4.86 -13.95 22.76
C LEU A 195 -4.92 -13.37 21.36
N VAL A 196 -3.77 -12.88 20.84
CA VAL A 196 -3.66 -12.47 19.45
C VAL A 196 -2.67 -13.37 18.73
N LYS A 197 -3.07 -13.85 17.57
CA LYS A 197 -2.22 -14.54 16.60
C LYS A 197 -2.18 -13.68 15.34
N ALA A 198 -0.99 -13.26 14.95
CA ALA A 198 -0.82 -12.42 13.77
C ALA A 198 0.50 -12.75 13.07
N LYS A 199 0.60 -12.32 11.81
CA LYS A 199 1.82 -12.43 11.01
C LYS A 199 2.09 -11.08 10.33
N GLY A 200 3.32 -10.66 10.41
CA GLY A 200 3.83 -9.47 9.74
C GLY A 200 4.36 -9.75 8.34
N SER A 201 4.46 -8.70 7.53
CA SER A 201 5.06 -8.70 6.20
C SER A 201 6.54 -9.15 6.19
N ASP A 202 7.24 -8.94 7.30
CA ASP A 202 8.62 -9.36 7.56
C ASP A 202 8.73 -10.83 8.02
N GLY A 203 7.62 -11.59 7.99
CA GLY A 203 7.54 -12.97 8.42
C GLY A 203 7.46 -13.14 9.95
N ARG A 204 7.48 -12.05 10.71
CA ARG A 204 7.36 -12.06 12.17
C ARG A 204 6.01 -12.61 12.60
N LYS A 205 6.02 -13.60 13.49
CA LYS A 205 4.82 -14.17 14.10
C LYS A 205 4.57 -13.52 15.46
N TYR A 206 3.39 -12.97 15.63
CA TYR A 206 2.93 -12.42 16.89
C TYR A 206 2.04 -13.44 17.62
N ASN A 207 2.34 -13.70 18.88
CA ASN A 207 1.54 -14.53 19.78
C ASN A 207 1.42 -13.78 21.10
N ILE A 208 0.56 -12.76 21.11
CA ILE A 208 0.38 -11.85 22.24
C ILE A 208 -0.63 -12.48 23.20
N ARG A 209 -0.23 -12.66 24.46
CA ARG A 209 -1.10 -13.10 25.54
C ARG A 209 -0.97 -12.12 26.68
N ARG A 210 -2.07 -11.54 27.07
CA ARG A 210 -2.10 -10.59 28.16
C ARG A 210 -3.49 -10.45 28.76
N ASP A 211 -3.55 -9.89 29.95
CA ASP A 211 -4.77 -9.38 30.55
C ASP A 211 -5.19 -8.05 29.90
N VAL A 212 -6.48 -7.83 29.88
CA VAL A 212 -7.12 -6.58 29.47
C VAL A 212 -8.15 -6.19 30.53
N ASN A 213 -8.09 -4.95 30.99
CA ASN A 213 -8.99 -4.40 32.00
C ASN A 213 -10.12 -3.60 31.34
N ILE A 214 -11.36 -3.90 31.73
CA ILE A 214 -12.51 -3.05 31.43
C ILE A 214 -12.69 -2.02 32.53
N LEU A 215 -12.59 -0.73 32.21
CA LEU A 215 -12.64 0.42 33.12
C LEU A 215 -13.86 1.31 32.79
N ARG A 216 -15.09 0.83 33.08
CA ARG A 216 -16.32 1.55 32.66
C ARG A 216 -16.55 2.90 33.34
N ASP A 217 -16.06 3.05 34.57
CA ASP A 217 -16.22 4.26 35.38
C ASP A 217 -15.07 5.27 35.16
N TYR A 218 -14.12 4.93 34.28
CA TYR A 218 -12.97 5.80 33.99
C TYR A 218 -13.35 6.84 32.95
N ILE A 219 -13.25 8.13 33.31
CA ILE A 219 -13.37 9.27 32.40
C ILE A 219 -11.97 9.81 32.18
N GLU A 220 -11.51 9.88 30.94
CA GLU A 220 -10.23 10.48 30.61
C GLU A 220 -10.30 11.99 30.85
N GLU A 221 -9.42 12.53 31.72
CA GLU A 221 -9.29 13.97 31.92
C GLU A 221 -8.74 14.61 30.64
N GLY A 222 -9.61 14.98 29.74
CA GLY A 222 -9.27 15.56 28.42
C GLY A 222 -10.42 15.54 27.45
N ALA A 223 -11.43 14.72 27.65
CA ALA A 223 -12.72 14.79 26.96
C ALA A 223 -13.56 15.93 27.56
N SER A 224 -12.93 17.11 27.81
CA SER A 224 -13.62 18.25 28.40
C SER A 224 -14.43 18.94 27.31
N ASN A 225 -15.77 18.85 27.49
CA ASN A 225 -16.69 19.94 27.30
C ASN A 225 -16.26 21.03 26.28
N ASN A 226 -16.71 20.87 25.06
CA ASN A 226 -17.03 22.05 24.29
C ASN A 226 -18.56 22.14 24.23
N PRO A 227 -19.17 23.24 24.79
CA PRO A 227 -20.60 23.42 24.87
C PRO A 227 -21.20 23.70 23.47
#